data_b3e7ba3982a74ff687515907741ab665
#
_entry.id   b3e7ba3982a74ff687515907741ab665
#
_cell.length_a   1.000
_cell.length_b   1.000
_cell.length_c   1.000
_cell.angle_alpha   90.00
_cell.angle_beta   90.00
_cell.angle_gamma   90.00
#
_symmetry.space_group_name_H-M   'P 1'
#
loop_
_entity.id
_entity.type
_entity.pdbx_description
1 polymer ?
#
loop_
_entity_poly.entity_id
_entity_poly.type
_entity_poly.pdbx_seq_one_letter_code
_entity_poly.pdbx_strand_id
1 'polypeptide(L)'
;MENKPKTSSYKRLKPYIKGFQIPFVLAIFGAIISAVITVIGPDKLKEITNTITEGITPTKMGTIPGIDLDKVASIAMTLAVLYAISAIVGYLQSFTVATVTQRFSQRFRTAIQKKINSVPLNYFDGHSQGDTLSRVTNDVDLLGQSLSQGLGTLITSSVLLVAAIIMMFYSNVTMAFTAIGSVLIGFVLE
;
A
#
# COMPACT_ATOMS: atom_id res chain seq x y z
N MET A 1 -44.37 0.43 -6.81
CA MET A 1 -42.89 0.29 -6.78
C MET A 1 -42.28 1.67 -6.72
N GLU A 2 -42.00 2.14 -5.52
CA GLU A 2 -41.51 3.50 -5.26
C GLU A 2 -40.01 3.58 -5.59
N ASN A 3 -39.70 4.32 -6.60
CA ASN A 3 -38.33 4.55 -7.09
C ASN A 3 -37.58 5.46 -6.11
N LYS A 4 -37.11 4.91 -4.96
CA LYS A 4 -36.25 5.64 -4.03
C LYS A 4 -34.95 6.01 -4.74
N PRO A 5 -34.54 7.30 -4.75
CA PRO A 5 -33.32 7.71 -5.41
C PRO A 5 -32.14 6.92 -4.85
N LYS A 6 -31.35 6.32 -5.75
CA LYS A 6 -30.08 5.65 -5.43
C LYS A 6 -29.12 6.67 -4.83
N THR A 7 -29.28 7.00 -3.55
CA THR A 7 -28.27 7.73 -2.81
C THR A 7 -26.99 6.93 -2.91
N SER A 8 -25.98 7.49 -3.57
CA SER A 8 -24.69 6.86 -3.79
C SER A 8 -24.22 6.18 -2.51
N SER A 9 -23.88 4.90 -2.59
CA SER A 9 -23.41 4.09 -1.45
C SER A 9 -22.29 4.79 -0.68
N TYR A 10 -21.50 5.61 -1.35
CA TYR A 10 -20.46 6.47 -0.80
C TYR A 10 -21.00 7.50 0.23
N LYS A 11 -22.16 8.13 -0.03
CA LYS A 11 -22.77 9.09 0.92
C LYS A 11 -23.20 8.43 2.22
N ARG A 12 -23.58 7.15 2.17
CA ARG A 12 -23.99 6.37 3.35
C ARG A 12 -22.79 5.92 4.19
N LEU A 13 -21.62 5.71 3.57
CA LEU A 13 -20.38 5.30 4.25
C LEU A 13 -19.61 6.48 4.87
N LYS A 14 -19.81 7.70 4.32
CA LYS A 14 -19.11 8.91 4.77
C LYS A 14 -19.12 9.16 6.29
N PRO A 15 -20.25 9.00 7.03
CA PRO A 15 -20.26 9.21 8.48
C PRO A 15 -19.40 8.21 9.26
N TYR A 16 -19.21 6.99 8.74
CA TYR A 16 -18.39 5.96 9.40
C TYR A 16 -16.89 6.17 9.18
N ILE A 17 -16.52 6.88 8.12
CA ILE A 17 -15.13 7.23 7.76
C ILE A 17 -14.69 8.52 8.47
N LYS A 18 -15.63 9.34 8.92
CA LYS A 18 -15.35 10.61 9.60
C LYS A 18 -14.54 10.36 10.89
N GLY A 19 -13.37 11.02 11.02
CA GLY A 19 -12.44 10.86 12.14
C GLY A 19 -11.23 9.94 11.85
N PHE A 20 -11.15 9.33 10.66
CA PHE A 20 -9.98 8.55 10.24
C PHE A 20 -9.04 9.32 9.29
N GLN A 21 -9.27 10.63 9.11
CA GLN A 21 -8.48 11.45 8.19
C GLN A 21 -7.00 11.52 8.60
N ILE A 22 -6.72 11.73 9.89
CA ILE A 22 -5.34 11.83 10.40
C ILE A 22 -4.58 10.50 10.24
N PRO A 23 -5.10 9.35 10.70
CA PRO A 23 -4.46 8.06 10.45
C PRO A 23 -4.24 7.77 8.96
N PHE A 24 -5.17 8.17 8.09
CA PHE A 24 -5.05 7.96 6.66
C PHE A 24 -3.91 8.79 6.04
N VAL A 25 -3.78 10.06 6.44
CA VAL A 25 -2.66 10.92 6.03
C VAL A 25 -1.32 10.37 6.54
N LEU A 26 -1.26 9.88 7.78
CA LEU A 26 -0.07 9.23 8.33
C LEU A 26 0.31 7.97 7.55
N ALA A 27 -0.67 7.17 7.15
CA ALA A 27 -0.43 5.97 6.33
C ALA A 27 0.13 6.33 4.95
N ILE A 28 -0.40 7.38 4.30
CA ILE A 28 0.13 7.88 3.02
C ILE A 28 1.57 8.39 3.19
N PHE A 29 1.83 9.15 4.25
CA PHE A 29 3.17 9.68 4.51
C PHE A 29 4.18 8.56 4.75
N GLY A 30 3.81 7.54 5.52
CA GLY A 30 4.62 6.33 5.71
C GLY A 30 4.89 5.59 4.38
N ALA A 31 3.87 5.48 3.52
CA ALA A 31 4.02 4.87 2.20
C ALA A 31 5.00 5.65 1.31
N ILE A 32 4.97 6.98 1.36
CA ILE A 32 5.90 7.83 0.60
C ILE A 32 7.35 7.58 1.06
N ILE A 33 7.61 7.59 2.37
CA ILE A 33 8.94 7.31 2.90
C ILE A 33 9.42 5.92 2.47
N SER A 34 8.58 4.90 2.63
CA SER A 34 8.91 3.53 2.25
C SER A 34 9.17 3.39 0.75
N ALA A 35 8.37 4.03 -0.11
CA ALA A 35 8.55 4.02 -1.54
C ALA A 35 9.86 4.71 -1.97
N VAL A 36 10.21 5.86 -1.38
CA VAL A 36 11.47 6.55 -1.66
C VAL A 36 12.65 5.65 -1.35
N ILE A 37 12.65 4.97 -0.19
CA ILE A 37 13.73 4.05 0.18
C ILE A 37 13.79 2.85 -0.79
N THR A 38 12.64 2.30 -1.17
CA THR A 38 12.55 1.18 -2.13
C THR A 38 13.14 1.54 -3.50
N VAL A 39 12.97 2.79 -3.92
CA VAL A 39 13.46 3.28 -5.21
C VAL A 39 14.95 3.63 -5.16
N ILE A 40 15.46 4.11 -4.04
CA ILE A 40 16.90 4.42 -3.84
C ILE A 40 17.74 3.14 -3.70
N GLY A 41 17.15 2.05 -3.18
CA GLY A 41 17.85 0.79 -2.94
C GLY A 41 18.63 0.25 -4.16
N PRO A 42 18.01 0.09 -5.34
CA PRO A 42 18.68 -0.37 -6.56
C PRO A 42 19.85 0.52 -6.99
N ASP A 43 19.76 1.84 -6.81
CA ASP A 43 20.85 2.76 -7.14
C ASP A 43 22.07 2.53 -6.25
N LYS A 44 21.86 2.29 -4.97
CA LYS A 44 22.95 1.96 -4.04
C LYS A 44 23.53 0.57 -4.30
N LEU A 45 22.73 -0.40 -4.70
CA LEU A 45 23.22 -1.72 -5.13
C LEU A 45 24.07 -1.60 -6.41
N LYS A 46 23.66 -0.76 -7.35
CA LYS A 46 24.46 -0.44 -8.54
C LYS A 46 25.82 0.16 -8.17
N GLU A 47 25.87 1.04 -7.17
CA GLU A 47 27.12 1.64 -6.68
C GLU A 47 28.08 0.56 -6.11
N ILE A 48 27.54 -0.40 -5.33
CA ILE A 48 28.31 -1.57 -4.85
C ILE A 48 28.85 -2.38 -6.03
N THR A 49 27.97 -2.72 -6.99
CA THR A 49 28.35 -3.51 -8.17
C THR A 49 29.45 -2.82 -8.97
N ASN A 50 29.34 -1.52 -9.19
CA ASN A 50 30.37 -0.73 -9.90
C ASN A 50 31.70 -0.75 -9.13
N THR A 51 31.67 -0.52 -7.82
CA THR A 51 32.91 -0.53 -7.00
C THR A 51 33.61 -1.90 -7.05
N ILE A 52 32.84 -3.00 -7.03
CA ILE A 52 33.40 -4.34 -7.18
C ILE A 52 33.99 -4.54 -8.60
N THR A 53 33.21 -4.16 -9.63
CA THR A 53 33.62 -4.33 -11.03
C THR A 53 34.86 -3.54 -11.34
N GLU A 54 34.97 -2.29 -10.88
CA GLU A 54 36.16 -1.45 -11.03
C GLU A 54 37.39 -2.08 -10.33
N GLY A 55 37.18 -2.70 -9.17
CA GLY A 55 38.25 -3.36 -8.40
C GLY A 55 38.80 -4.63 -9.05
N ILE A 56 38.02 -5.33 -9.89
CA ILE A 56 38.46 -6.57 -10.56
C ILE A 56 38.83 -6.36 -12.04
N THR A 57 38.46 -5.22 -12.64
CA THR A 57 38.72 -4.94 -14.05
C THR A 57 40.16 -4.43 -14.22
N PRO A 58 40.97 -5.05 -15.09
CA PRO A 58 42.33 -4.58 -15.37
C PRO A 58 42.30 -3.15 -15.93
N THR A 59 43.10 -2.28 -15.33
CA THR A 59 43.36 -0.94 -15.88
C THR A 59 44.13 -1.02 -17.20
N LYS A 60 44.12 0.06 -17.97
CA LYS A 60 44.90 0.17 -19.24
C LYS A 60 46.38 -0.14 -19.07
N MET A 61 46.91 -0.15 -17.86
CA MET A 61 48.28 -0.54 -17.49
C MET A 61 48.40 -2.03 -17.09
N GLY A 62 47.33 -2.84 -17.16
CA GLY A 62 47.37 -4.27 -16.81
C GLY A 62 47.39 -4.56 -15.31
N THR A 63 47.26 -3.56 -14.46
CA THR A 63 47.15 -3.72 -13.00
C THR A 63 45.68 -3.84 -12.55
N ILE A 64 45.42 -4.76 -11.64
CA ILE A 64 44.11 -4.90 -10.98
C ILE A 64 44.14 -4.04 -9.72
N PRO A 65 43.29 -2.99 -9.60
CA PRO A 65 43.34 -2.06 -8.44
C PRO A 65 43.04 -2.72 -7.10
N GLY A 66 42.31 -3.82 -7.08
CA GLY A 66 41.77 -4.42 -5.88
C GLY A 66 40.42 -3.81 -5.51
N ILE A 67 39.58 -4.60 -4.83
CA ILE A 67 38.23 -4.17 -4.39
C ILE A 67 38.39 -3.30 -3.14
N ASP A 68 37.77 -2.12 -3.15
CA ASP A 68 37.66 -1.25 -1.99
C ASP A 68 36.59 -1.77 -1.04
N LEU A 69 36.98 -2.66 -0.11
CA LEU A 69 36.09 -3.28 0.85
C LEU A 69 35.49 -2.28 1.83
N ASP A 70 36.21 -1.21 2.18
CA ASP A 70 35.72 -0.19 3.11
C ASP A 70 34.57 0.60 2.47
N LYS A 71 34.70 0.94 1.20
CA LYS A 71 33.65 1.61 0.44
C LYS A 71 32.43 0.70 0.27
N VAL A 72 32.63 -0.57 -0.08
CA VAL A 72 31.53 -1.55 -0.19
C VAL A 72 30.82 -1.72 1.15
N ALA A 73 31.58 -1.86 2.25
CA ALA A 73 31.00 -2.00 3.59
C ALA A 73 30.21 -0.75 4.02
N SER A 74 30.68 0.45 3.71
CA SER A 74 29.97 1.71 4.04
C SER A 74 28.65 1.83 3.29
N ILE A 75 28.60 1.47 2.00
CA ILE A 75 27.38 1.49 1.20
C ILE A 75 26.40 0.40 1.70
N ALA A 76 26.89 -0.81 2.01
CA ALA A 76 26.09 -1.89 2.56
C ALA A 76 25.47 -1.51 3.92
N MET A 77 26.25 -0.86 4.81
CA MET A 77 25.74 -0.36 6.09
C MET A 77 24.67 0.71 5.88
N THR A 78 24.87 1.62 4.94
CA THR A 78 23.86 2.64 4.60
C THR A 78 22.56 2.00 4.13
N LEU A 79 22.65 0.99 3.24
CA LEU A 79 21.47 0.22 2.81
C LEU A 79 20.79 -0.50 3.95
N ALA A 80 21.54 -1.14 4.85
CA ALA A 80 20.99 -1.83 6.00
C ALA A 80 20.19 -0.87 6.90
N VAL A 81 20.72 0.33 7.17
CA VAL A 81 20.03 1.36 7.95
C VAL A 81 18.77 1.86 7.23
N LEU A 82 18.85 2.13 5.93
CA LEU A 82 17.70 2.59 5.14
C LEU A 82 16.58 1.55 5.14
N TYR A 83 16.91 0.28 4.93
CA TYR A 83 15.91 -0.80 4.96
C TYR A 83 15.35 -1.05 6.36
N ALA A 84 16.15 -0.90 7.41
CA ALA A 84 15.64 -0.98 8.79
C ALA A 84 14.62 0.15 9.07
N ILE A 85 14.91 1.38 8.64
CA ILE A 85 13.97 2.50 8.74
C ILE A 85 12.70 2.21 7.94
N SER A 86 12.84 1.72 6.69
CA SER A 86 11.69 1.36 5.85
C SER A 86 10.81 0.29 6.50
N ALA A 87 11.41 -0.73 7.11
CA ALA A 87 10.69 -1.79 7.80
C ALA A 87 9.88 -1.24 8.99
N ILE A 88 10.48 -0.36 9.80
CA ILE A 88 9.80 0.28 10.94
C ILE A 88 8.63 1.14 10.45
N VAL A 89 8.86 1.99 9.45
CA VAL A 89 7.82 2.85 8.87
C VAL A 89 6.70 2.03 8.25
N GLY A 90 7.03 0.98 7.49
CA GLY A 90 6.05 0.05 6.91
C GLY A 90 5.23 -0.69 7.96
N TYR A 91 5.85 -1.10 9.06
CA TYR A 91 5.14 -1.69 10.20
C TYR A 91 4.15 -0.71 10.82
N LEU A 92 4.57 0.52 11.11
CA LEU A 92 3.70 1.57 11.67
C LEU A 92 2.54 1.91 10.72
N GLN A 93 2.79 1.96 9.42
CA GLN A 93 1.77 2.16 8.40
C GLN A 93 0.74 1.03 8.41
N SER A 94 1.19 -0.22 8.38
CA SER A 94 0.31 -1.39 8.40
C SER A 94 -0.51 -1.46 9.68
N PHE A 95 0.11 -1.17 10.83
CA PHE A 95 -0.59 -1.09 12.11
C PHE A 95 -1.66 0.01 12.12
N THR A 96 -1.35 1.16 11.52
CA THR A 96 -2.31 2.27 11.39
C THR A 96 -3.51 1.88 10.54
N VAL A 97 -3.28 1.29 9.36
CA VAL A 97 -4.35 0.82 8.46
C VAL A 97 -5.20 -0.25 9.15
N ALA A 98 -4.59 -1.23 9.80
CA ALA A 98 -5.30 -2.27 10.54
C ALA A 98 -6.17 -1.68 11.66
N THR A 99 -5.64 -0.73 12.44
CA THR A 99 -6.39 -0.06 13.52
C THR A 99 -7.59 0.72 12.99
N VAL A 100 -7.42 1.46 11.89
CA VAL A 100 -8.51 2.21 11.23
C VAL A 100 -9.61 1.26 10.78
N THR A 101 -9.24 0.18 10.10
CA THR A 101 -10.19 -0.81 9.58
C THR A 101 -10.93 -1.52 10.70
N GLN A 102 -10.23 -1.89 11.78
CA GLN A 102 -10.86 -2.52 12.95
C GLN A 102 -11.89 -1.58 13.62
N ARG A 103 -11.56 -0.31 13.79
CA ARG A 103 -12.50 0.69 14.34
C ARG A 103 -13.67 0.95 13.40
N PHE A 104 -13.44 0.93 12.09
CA PHE A 104 -14.52 1.04 11.10
C PHE A 104 -15.48 -0.16 11.22
N SER A 105 -14.96 -1.39 11.22
CA SER A 105 -15.76 -2.61 11.38
C SER A 105 -16.56 -2.60 12.68
N GLN A 106 -15.96 -2.17 13.78
CA GLN A 106 -16.65 -2.04 15.07
C GLN A 106 -17.81 -1.03 15.00
N ARG A 107 -17.60 0.16 14.44
CA ARG A 107 -18.65 1.17 14.26
C ARG A 107 -19.79 0.65 13.37
N PHE A 108 -19.41 -0.04 12.30
CA PHE A 108 -20.38 -0.60 11.35
C PHE A 108 -21.22 -1.70 12.02
N ARG A 109 -20.58 -2.61 12.77
CA ARG A 109 -21.25 -3.65 13.53
C ARG A 109 -22.21 -3.06 14.56
N THR A 110 -21.81 -2.05 15.31
CA THR A 110 -22.65 -1.34 16.28
C THR A 110 -23.87 -0.68 15.60
N ALA A 111 -23.68 -0.10 14.42
CA ALA A 111 -24.77 0.52 13.67
C ALA A 111 -25.79 -0.53 13.19
N ILE A 112 -25.34 -1.69 12.73
CA ILE A 112 -26.21 -2.79 12.33
C ILE A 112 -26.99 -3.31 13.54
N GLN A 113 -26.31 -3.55 14.68
CA GLN A 113 -26.96 -4.00 15.92
C GLN A 113 -28.05 -3.04 16.39
N LYS A 114 -27.75 -1.72 16.40
CA LYS A 114 -28.76 -0.70 16.72
C LYS A 114 -29.95 -0.76 15.78
N LYS A 115 -29.70 -0.98 14.49
CA LYS A 115 -30.77 -1.10 13.50
C LYS A 115 -31.64 -2.35 13.74
N ILE A 116 -31.02 -3.48 14.00
CA ILE A 116 -31.71 -4.74 14.31
C ILE A 116 -32.60 -4.56 15.53
N ASN A 117 -32.08 -3.96 16.61
CA ASN A 117 -32.85 -3.72 17.84
C ASN A 117 -34.00 -2.72 17.66
N SER A 118 -34.01 -1.95 16.58
CA SER A 118 -35.07 -0.99 16.26
C SER A 118 -36.15 -1.54 15.32
N VAL A 119 -36.00 -2.78 14.84
CA VAL A 119 -36.94 -3.41 13.90
C VAL A 119 -38.02 -4.13 14.70
N PRO A 120 -39.35 -4.01 14.34
CA PRO A 120 -40.44 -4.71 15.00
C PRO A 120 -40.29 -6.23 14.93
N LEU A 121 -40.75 -6.96 15.94
CA LEU A 121 -40.69 -8.43 16.00
C LEU A 121 -41.28 -9.11 14.76
N ASN A 122 -42.33 -8.56 14.20
CA ASN A 122 -42.99 -9.07 13.00
C ASN A 122 -42.06 -9.20 11.78
N TYR A 123 -40.92 -8.48 11.75
CA TYR A 123 -39.89 -8.65 10.74
C TYR A 123 -39.18 -9.99 10.87
N PHE A 124 -38.95 -10.46 12.09
CA PHE A 124 -38.24 -11.70 12.38
C PHE A 124 -39.11 -12.96 12.17
N ASP A 125 -40.42 -12.82 12.17
CA ASP A 125 -41.34 -13.93 11.86
C ASP A 125 -41.23 -14.38 10.40
N GLY A 126 -40.82 -13.47 9.48
CA GLY A 126 -40.66 -13.76 8.08
C GLY A 126 -39.20 -13.94 7.63
N HIS A 127 -38.20 -13.82 8.53
CA HIS A 127 -36.80 -13.87 8.20
C HIS A 127 -35.99 -14.81 9.11
N SER A 128 -35.09 -15.59 8.54
CA SER A 128 -34.23 -16.48 9.34
C SER A 128 -33.31 -15.68 10.27
N GLN A 129 -33.41 -15.98 11.58
CA GLN A 129 -32.54 -15.38 12.59
C GLN A 129 -31.05 -15.72 12.32
N GLY A 130 -30.77 -16.94 11.84
CA GLY A 130 -29.43 -17.38 11.47
C GLY A 130 -28.84 -16.59 10.31
N ASP A 131 -29.61 -16.27 9.27
CA ASP A 131 -29.15 -15.44 8.15
C ASP A 131 -28.84 -14.00 8.61
N THR A 132 -29.69 -13.44 9.45
CA THR A 132 -29.48 -12.10 10.01
C THR A 132 -28.21 -12.06 10.87
N LEU A 133 -27.98 -13.06 11.72
CA LEU A 133 -26.79 -13.16 12.56
C LEU A 133 -25.51 -13.36 11.73
N SER A 134 -25.58 -14.21 10.70
CA SER A 134 -24.46 -14.45 9.78
C SER A 134 -24.03 -13.16 9.07
N ARG A 135 -24.97 -12.35 8.62
CA ARG A 135 -24.67 -11.02 7.99
C ARG A 135 -24.01 -10.05 8.97
N VAL A 136 -24.43 -10.05 10.24
CA VAL A 136 -23.85 -9.16 11.27
C VAL A 136 -22.43 -9.57 11.65
N THR A 137 -22.12 -10.86 11.58
CA THR A 137 -20.81 -11.40 11.98
C THR A 137 -19.91 -11.58 10.75
N ASN A 138 -20.26 -12.48 9.84
CA ASN A 138 -19.39 -12.90 8.77
C ASN A 138 -19.21 -11.83 7.68
N ASP A 139 -20.30 -11.18 7.23
CA ASP A 139 -20.21 -10.19 6.16
C ASP A 139 -19.47 -8.93 6.63
N VAL A 140 -19.65 -8.52 7.89
CA VAL A 140 -18.92 -7.37 8.46
C VAL A 140 -17.44 -7.69 8.62
N ASP A 141 -17.09 -8.91 9.02
CA ASP A 141 -15.68 -9.33 9.12
C ASP A 141 -15.02 -9.43 7.74
N LEU A 142 -15.73 -9.97 6.76
CA LEU A 142 -15.26 -10.03 5.37
C LEU A 142 -15.03 -8.62 4.79
N LEU A 143 -15.95 -7.69 5.03
CA LEU A 143 -15.79 -6.29 4.65
C LEU A 143 -14.58 -5.66 5.36
N GLY A 144 -14.39 -5.91 6.65
CA GLY A 144 -13.25 -5.43 7.41
C GLY A 144 -11.92 -5.93 6.85
N GLN A 145 -11.82 -7.22 6.56
CA GLN A 145 -10.62 -7.81 5.96
C GLN A 145 -10.33 -7.25 4.55
N SER A 146 -11.36 -7.19 3.70
CA SER A 146 -11.24 -6.67 2.34
C SER A 146 -10.82 -5.20 2.32
N LEU A 147 -11.36 -4.38 3.24
CA LEU A 147 -10.97 -2.98 3.39
C LEU A 147 -9.54 -2.86 3.91
N SER A 148 -9.13 -3.68 4.88
CA SER A 148 -7.77 -3.65 5.42
C SER A 148 -6.73 -3.96 4.35
N GLN A 149 -6.92 -5.04 3.62
CA GLN A 149 -6.01 -5.44 2.54
C GLN A 149 -6.08 -4.46 1.36
N GLY A 150 -7.29 -4.11 0.92
CA GLY A 150 -7.49 -3.22 -0.22
C GLY A 150 -6.94 -1.82 0.01
N LEU A 151 -7.21 -1.20 1.15
CA LEU A 151 -6.69 0.14 1.46
C LEU A 151 -5.17 0.16 1.62
N GLY A 152 -4.60 -0.83 2.30
CA GLY A 152 -3.15 -0.95 2.45
C GLY A 152 -2.45 -1.07 1.08
N THR A 153 -2.93 -2.00 0.26
CA THR A 153 -2.39 -2.22 -1.09
C THR A 153 -2.58 -1.01 -1.99
N LEU A 154 -3.76 -0.39 -2.01
CA LEU A 154 -4.03 0.79 -2.83
C LEU A 154 -3.10 1.95 -2.47
N ILE A 155 -2.91 2.24 -1.18
CA ILE A 155 -2.01 3.31 -0.73
C ILE A 155 -0.59 3.00 -1.19
N THR A 156 -0.07 1.83 -0.86
CA THR A 156 1.33 1.46 -1.15
C THR A 156 1.60 1.40 -2.65
N SER A 157 0.73 0.73 -3.43
CA SER A 157 0.91 0.59 -4.89
C SER A 157 0.76 1.92 -5.62
N SER A 158 -0.17 2.79 -5.21
CA SER A 158 -0.32 4.11 -5.83
C SER A 158 0.90 4.98 -5.62
N VAL A 159 1.43 5.00 -4.39
CA VAL A 159 2.64 5.78 -4.07
C VAL A 159 3.86 5.20 -4.78
N LEU A 160 4.01 3.87 -4.78
CA LEU A 160 5.12 3.21 -5.46
C LEU A 160 5.08 3.42 -6.97
N LEU A 161 3.89 3.36 -7.58
CA LEU A 161 3.70 3.65 -9.00
C LEU A 161 4.17 5.07 -9.36
N VAL A 162 3.74 6.06 -8.60
CA VAL A 162 4.14 7.45 -8.80
C VAL A 162 5.66 7.61 -8.62
N ALA A 163 6.23 7.04 -7.56
CA ALA A 163 7.65 7.08 -7.30
C ALA A 163 8.47 6.40 -8.41
N ALA A 164 8.02 5.25 -8.90
CA ALA A 164 8.66 4.53 -10.00
C ALA A 164 8.64 5.35 -11.30
N ILE A 165 7.50 5.95 -11.65
CA ILE A 165 7.38 6.82 -12.83
C ILE A 165 8.35 8.00 -12.73
N ILE A 166 8.38 8.70 -11.60
CA ILE A 166 9.31 9.82 -11.38
C ILE A 166 10.76 9.38 -11.59
N MET A 167 11.14 8.24 -11.00
CA MET A 167 12.49 7.72 -11.10
C MET A 167 12.87 7.26 -12.52
N MET A 168 11.91 6.68 -13.24
CA MET A 168 12.13 6.31 -14.65
C MET A 168 12.45 7.54 -15.51
N PHE A 169 11.70 8.63 -15.35
CA PHE A 169 11.97 9.88 -16.04
C PHE A 169 13.28 10.54 -15.62
N TYR A 170 13.64 10.41 -14.34
CA TYR A 170 14.93 10.92 -13.84
C TYR A 170 16.12 10.13 -14.39
N SER A 171 16.01 8.81 -14.50
CA SER A 171 17.08 7.93 -14.98
C SER A 171 17.27 8.01 -16.50
N ASN A 172 16.22 7.87 -17.27
CA ASN A 172 16.27 7.94 -18.74
C ASN A 172 14.89 8.15 -19.34
N VAL A 173 14.67 9.33 -19.91
CA VAL A 173 13.39 9.76 -20.49
C VAL A 173 12.95 8.84 -21.63
N THR A 174 13.88 8.42 -22.50
CA THR A 174 13.54 7.55 -23.65
C THR A 174 13.08 6.17 -23.18
N MET A 175 13.75 5.58 -22.19
CA MET A 175 13.34 4.30 -21.62
C MET A 175 12.01 4.41 -20.86
N ALA A 176 11.73 5.55 -20.21
CA ALA A 176 10.47 5.80 -19.55
C ALA A 176 9.31 5.77 -20.55
N PHE A 177 9.42 6.47 -21.68
CA PHE A 177 8.37 6.46 -22.71
C PHE A 177 8.17 5.07 -23.34
N THR A 178 9.24 4.33 -23.61
CA THR A 178 9.11 2.97 -24.17
C THR A 178 8.45 2.02 -23.17
N ALA A 179 8.79 2.08 -21.90
CA ALA A 179 8.18 1.24 -20.87
C ALA A 179 6.69 1.58 -20.67
N ILE A 180 6.33 2.87 -20.55
CA ILE A 180 4.93 3.28 -20.43
C ILE A 180 4.14 2.89 -21.67
N GLY A 181 4.70 3.10 -22.86
CA GLY A 181 4.08 2.70 -24.12
C GLY A 181 3.82 1.19 -24.22
N SER A 182 4.78 0.36 -23.80
CA SER A 182 4.60 -1.10 -23.78
C SER A 182 3.50 -1.55 -22.82
N VAL A 183 3.40 -0.94 -21.65
CA VAL A 183 2.32 -1.22 -20.67
C VAL A 183 0.95 -0.84 -21.24
N LEU A 184 0.84 0.34 -21.88
CA LEU A 184 -0.42 0.78 -22.49
C LEU A 184 -0.85 -0.14 -23.65
N ILE A 185 0.10 -0.59 -24.48
CA ILE A 185 -0.17 -1.56 -25.56
C ILE A 185 -0.65 -2.89 -24.96
N GLY A 186 0.02 -3.39 -23.91
CA GLY A 186 -0.39 -4.62 -23.22
C GLY A 186 -1.81 -4.52 -22.67
N PHE A 187 -2.18 -3.38 -22.09
CA PHE A 187 -3.52 -3.14 -21.54
C PHE A 187 -4.62 -3.04 -22.62
N VAL A 188 -4.27 -2.63 -23.83
CA VAL A 188 -5.23 -2.56 -24.97
C VAL A 188 -5.43 -3.91 -25.64
N LEU A 189 -4.43 -4.80 -25.54
CA LEU A 189 -4.47 -6.14 -26.16
C LEU A 189 -5.14 -7.21 -25.26
N GLU A 190 -5.40 -6.92 -23.98
CA GLU A 190 -6.07 -7.79 -23.01
C GLU A 190 -7.58 -7.50 -22.94
#